data_adbbbfc0e51c7ff2181f05c67d0bdc6e
#
_entry.id   adbbbfc0e51c7ff2181f05c67d0bdc6e
#
_cell.length_a   1.000
_cell.length_b   1.000
_cell.length_c   1.000
_cell.angle_alpha   90.00
_cell.angle_beta   90.00
_cell.angle_gamma   90.00
#
_symmetry.space_group_name_H-M   'P 1'
#
loop_
_entity.id
_entity.type
_entity.pdbx_description
1 polymer ?
#
loop_
_entity_poly.entity_id
_entity_poly.type
_entity_poly.pdbx_seq_one_letter_code
_entity_poly.pdbx_strand_id
1 'polypeptide(L)'
;LCLQLPEWFIIIIWKRCAAKREEKTGGKMAVIGVIQDNLYKSRANIAIKRIKKKCSGLPVMIHQVSEIRGYNSTYALLNAVVIRDADIVVVELDRLNDIRLKYPDISENISIAAVLKAGNPGNVLITRKFEKKFGHAVALCDSIQAVRQLESIFDGIVCKYNDDDTVKQIERLKQGQCDALFLSTDRVKVTQSEHIRGLSYKYYEGSEKDTSQGKAVWVIVARYDNKGLIDILEK
;
A
#
# COMPACT_ATOMS: atom_id res chain seq x y z
N LEU A 1 30.41 -11.05 -5.32
CA LEU A 1 30.95 -10.44 -4.10
C LEU A 1 29.92 -9.42 -3.61
N CYS A 2 29.00 -9.84 -2.70
CA CYS A 2 28.13 -8.93 -1.95
C CYS A 2 28.98 -8.26 -0.88
N LEU A 3 29.28 -6.98 -1.07
CA LEU A 3 29.78 -6.12 0.01
C LEU A 3 28.63 -5.90 1.00
N GLN A 4 28.59 -6.71 2.06
CA GLN A 4 27.83 -6.38 3.26
C GLN A 4 28.52 -5.17 3.91
N LEU A 5 27.90 -3.99 3.77
CA LEU A 5 28.34 -2.82 4.51
C LEU A 5 28.14 -3.11 6.01
N PRO A 6 29.14 -2.88 6.87
CA PRO A 6 29.01 -3.13 8.30
C PRO A 6 27.92 -2.23 8.92
N GLU A 7 27.18 -2.75 9.90
CA GLU A 7 26.05 -2.06 10.56
C GLU A 7 26.41 -0.65 11.06
N TRP A 8 27.64 -0.41 11.54
CA TRP A 8 28.08 0.90 11.97
C TRP A 8 28.16 1.93 10.84
N PHE A 9 28.36 1.49 9.58
CA PHE A 9 28.35 2.37 8.40
C PHE A 9 26.94 2.88 8.09
N ILE A 10 25.95 2.02 8.28
CA ILE A 10 24.52 2.37 8.16
C ILE A 10 24.14 3.37 9.24
N ILE A 11 24.62 3.19 10.49
CA ILE A 11 24.38 4.09 11.62
C ILE A 11 25.01 5.47 11.40
N ILE A 12 26.20 5.57 10.77
CA ILE A 12 26.87 6.85 10.50
C ILE A 12 26.15 7.64 9.39
N ILE A 13 25.74 6.98 8.30
CA ILE A 13 24.94 7.61 7.26
C ILE A 13 23.63 8.10 7.86
N TRP A 14 23.02 7.31 8.73
CA TRP A 14 21.77 7.60 9.39
C TRP A 14 21.85 8.82 10.32
N LYS A 15 22.86 8.88 11.19
CA LYS A 15 23.10 10.05 12.06
C LYS A 15 23.34 11.33 11.24
N ARG A 16 24.02 11.26 10.09
CA ARG A 16 24.19 12.39 9.18
C ARG A 16 22.90 12.84 8.49
N CYS A 17 22.02 11.92 8.13
CA CYS A 17 20.72 12.27 7.54
C CYS A 17 19.79 12.90 8.58
N ALA A 18 19.74 12.35 9.80
CA ALA A 18 18.95 12.90 10.90
C ALA A 18 19.44 14.30 11.33
N ALA A 19 20.74 14.49 11.49
CA ALA A 19 21.33 15.78 11.85
C ALA A 19 21.13 16.86 10.75
N LYS A 20 21.24 16.50 9.46
CA LYS A 20 20.89 17.40 8.35
C LYS A 20 19.41 17.77 8.30
N ARG A 21 18.54 16.93 8.86
CA ARG A 21 17.10 17.17 8.95
C ARG A 21 16.77 18.21 10.02
N GLU A 22 17.44 18.14 11.20
CA GLU A 22 17.28 19.11 12.26
C GLU A 22 17.87 20.48 11.89
N GLU A 23 19.00 20.50 11.18
CA GLU A 23 19.67 21.74 10.75
C GLU A 23 18.89 22.51 9.68
N LYS A 24 18.17 21.81 8.77
CA LYS A 24 17.44 22.45 7.66
C LYS A 24 16.08 23.03 8.03
N THR A 25 15.45 22.59 9.11
CA THR A 25 14.03 22.86 9.32
C THR A 25 13.70 23.61 10.61
N GLY A 26 14.63 23.87 11.53
CA GLY A 26 14.38 24.69 12.76
C GLY A 26 12.96 24.58 13.38
N GLY A 27 12.07 23.77 12.79
CA GLY A 27 10.69 23.54 13.13
C GLY A 27 10.29 22.08 12.89
N LYS A 28 9.38 21.57 13.69
CA LYS A 28 8.81 20.24 13.55
C LYS A 28 8.10 20.12 12.18
N MET A 29 8.59 19.24 11.34
CA MET A 29 8.00 18.94 10.01
C MET A 29 7.65 17.46 9.96
N ALA A 30 6.46 17.12 9.47
CA ALA A 30 6.05 15.74 9.25
C ALA A 30 6.44 15.27 7.85
N VAL A 31 7.11 14.12 7.76
CA VAL A 31 7.50 13.49 6.50
C VAL A 31 6.64 12.28 6.23
N ILE A 32 5.94 12.27 5.10
CA ILE A 32 5.09 11.17 4.66
C ILE A 32 5.81 10.37 3.59
N GLY A 33 6.09 9.10 3.88
CA GLY A 33 6.65 8.16 2.92
C GLY A 33 5.60 7.70 1.91
N VAL A 34 5.95 7.73 0.64
CA VAL A 34 5.13 7.20 -0.47
C VAL A 34 6.00 6.39 -1.42
N ILE A 35 5.41 5.40 -2.06
CA ILE A 35 6.02 4.70 -3.21
C ILE A 35 5.49 5.29 -4.52
N GLN A 36 6.08 4.89 -5.63
CA GLN A 36 5.70 5.38 -6.97
C GLN A 36 4.40 4.70 -7.49
N ASP A 37 3.43 4.52 -6.63
CA ASP A 37 2.10 3.99 -6.95
C ASP A 37 1.05 5.09 -6.73
N ASN A 38 0.16 5.27 -7.71
CA ASN A 38 -0.85 6.33 -7.67
C ASN A 38 -1.86 6.15 -6.54
N LEU A 39 -2.17 4.90 -6.16
CA LEU A 39 -3.07 4.62 -5.05
C LEU A 39 -2.46 5.06 -3.73
N TYR A 40 -1.19 4.69 -3.46
CA TYR A 40 -0.49 5.10 -2.25
C TYR A 40 -0.33 6.63 -2.18
N LYS A 41 -0.02 7.30 -3.30
CA LYS A 41 0.01 8.78 -3.39
C LYS A 41 -1.35 9.40 -3.08
N SER A 42 -2.43 8.84 -3.62
CA SER A 42 -3.79 9.29 -3.35
C SER A 42 -4.15 9.16 -1.86
N ARG A 43 -3.81 8.03 -1.23
CA ARG A 43 -4.06 7.79 0.20
C ARG A 43 -3.18 8.67 1.10
N ALA A 44 -1.92 8.89 0.74
CA ALA A 44 -1.05 9.85 1.42
C ALA A 44 -1.64 11.27 1.39
N ASN A 45 -2.22 11.70 0.28
CA ASN A 45 -2.89 13.00 0.19
C ASN A 45 -4.08 13.14 1.15
N ILE A 46 -4.82 12.06 1.43
CA ILE A 46 -5.88 12.06 2.44
C ILE A 46 -5.28 12.25 3.83
N ALA A 47 -4.18 11.55 4.15
CA ALA A 47 -3.47 11.74 5.41
C ALA A 47 -2.94 13.16 5.58
N ILE A 48 -2.37 13.75 4.52
CA ILE A 48 -1.90 15.15 4.50
C ILE A 48 -3.05 16.11 4.84
N LYS A 49 -4.21 15.95 4.19
CA LYS A 49 -5.38 16.79 4.45
C LYS A 49 -5.84 16.65 5.91
N ARG A 50 -5.80 15.44 6.47
CA ARG A 50 -6.16 15.19 7.87
C ARG A 50 -5.18 15.89 8.83
N ILE A 51 -3.87 15.77 8.58
CA ILE A 51 -2.84 16.44 9.40
C ILE A 51 -3.02 17.96 9.34
N LYS A 52 -3.13 18.52 8.13
CA LYS A 52 -3.30 19.97 7.94
C LYS A 52 -4.57 20.51 8.61
N LYS A 53 -5.66 19.72 8.62
CA LYS A 53 -6.90 20.10 9.31
C LYS A 53 -6.73 20.16 10.83
N LYS A 54 -5.92 19.24 11.39
CA LYS A 54 -5.70 19.14 12.84
C LYS A 54 -4.55 20.01 13.35
N CYS A 55 -3.55 20.24 12.50
CA CYS A 55 -2.35 21.02 12.79
C CYS A 55 -2.02 21.92 11.61
N SER A 56 -2.70 23.04 11.45
CA SER A 56 -2.54 23.98 10.35
C SER A 56 -1.13 24.57 10.20
N GLY A 57 -0.36 24.59 11.30
CA GLY A 57 1.02 25.11 11.32
C GLY A 57 2.10 24.03 11.10
N LEU A 58 1.76 22.75 10.98
CA LEU A 58 2.73 21.69 10.79
C LEU A 58 3.08 21.53 9.31
N PRO A 59 4.29 21.87 8.86
CA PRO A 59 4.73 21.60 7.50
C PRO A 59 4.71 20.09 7.21
N VAL A 60 4.23 19.70 6.03
CA VAL A 60 4.19 18.31 5.62
C VAL A 60 4.97 18.16 4.31
N MET A 61 5.94 17.26 4.30
CA MET A 61 6.73 16.90 3.13
C MET A 61 6.39 15.48 2.69
N ILE A 62 6.33 15.26 1.38
CA ILE A 62 6.24 13.93 0.79
C ILE A 62 7.67 13.47 0.47
N HIS A 63 8.01 12.28 0.94
CA HIS A 63 9.27 11.60 0.64
C HIS A 63 9.00 10.34 -0.17
N GLN A 64 9.67 10.20 -1.31
CA GLN A 64 9.55 9.00 -2.12
C GLN A 64 10.44 7.90 -1.57
N VAL A 65 9.82 6.84 -1.08
CA VAL A 65 10.50 5.64 -0.58
C VAL A 65 10.90 4.76 -1.75
N SER A 66 12.15 4.32 -1.75
CA SER A 66 12.66 3.37 -2.75
C SER A 66 12.17 1.95 -2.49
N GLU A 67 11.86 1.22 -3.54
CA GLU A 67 11.58 -0.21 -3.44
C GLU A 67 12.81 -0.97 -2.94
N ILE A 68 12.60 -1.95 -2.06
CA ILE A 68 13.65 -2.82 -1.54
C ILE A 68 13.59 -4.14 -2.32
N ARG A 69 14.72 -4.52 -2.93
CA ARG A 69 14.79 -5.76 -3.72
C ARG A 69 14.42 -6.98 -2.88
N GLY A 70 13.48 -7.77 -3.37
CA GLY A 70 13.01 -8.99 -2.67
C GLY A 70 11.92 -8.76 -1.64
N TYR A 71 11.47 -7.52 -1.44
CA TYR A 71 10.40 -7.15 -0.53
C TYR A 71 9.27 -6.42 -1.26
N ASN A 72 8.06 -6.51 -0.71
CA ASN A 72 6.93 -5.78 -1.27
C ASN A 72 6.94 -4.29 -0.88
N SER A 73 6.13 -3.51 -1.58
CA SER A 73 6.00 -2.07 -1.37
C SER A 73 5.57 -1.70 0.05
N THR A 74 4.71 -2.52 0.69
CA THR A 74 4.27 -2.28 2.08
C THR A 74 5.43 -2.44 3.06
N TYR A 75 6.28 -3.46 2.86
CA TYR A 75 7.48 -3.63 3.67
C TYR A 75 8.43 -2.43 3.54
N ALA A 76 8.68 -1.96 2.30
CA ALA A 76 9.55 -0.82 2.06
C ALA A 76 9.04 0.45 2.78
N LEU A 77 7.73 0.71 2.71
CA LEU A 77 7.09 1.83 3.41
C LEU A 77 7.23 1.72 4.93
N LEU A 78 6.95 0.56 5.51
CA LEU A 78 7.04 0.35 6.95
C LEU A 78 8.49 0.42 7.44
N ASN A 79 9.43 -0.14 6.66
CA ASN A 79 10.85 -0.03 6.97
C ASN A 79 11.32 1.44 6.96
N ALA A 80 10.84 2.27 6.03
CA ALA A 80 11.16 3.71 6.02
C ALA A 80 10.72 4.42 7.31
N VAL A 81 9.60 3.99 7.92
CA VAL A 81 9.18 4.49 9.24
C VAL A 81 10.11 4.01 10.34
N VAL A 82 10.48 2.74 10.34
CA VAL A 82 11.38 2.14 11.35
C VAL A 82 12.75 2.83 11.33
N ILE A 83 13.34 3.04 10.15
CA ILE A 83 14.64 3.70 10.01
C ILE A 83 14.55 5.23 10.03
N ARG A 84 13.37 5.81 10.30
CA ARG A 84 13.11 7.26 10.38
C ARG A 84 13.32 8.03 9.09
N ASP A 85 13.22 7.38 7.96
CA ASP A 85 13.24 8.01 6.64
C ASP A 85 11.90 8.69 6.33
N ALA A 86 10.83 8.17 6.92
CA ALA A 86 9.51 8.77 6.99
C ALA A 86 8.99 8.79 8.44
N ASP A 87 8.16 9.77 8.78
CA ASP A 87 7.49 9.84 10.08
C ASP A 87 6.21 9.02 10.09
N ILE A 88 5.52 9.00 8.95
CA ILE A 88 4.30 8.24 8.73
C ILE A 88 4.24 7.66 7.32
N VAL A 89 3.51 6.58 7.19
CA VAL A 89 3.11 5.98 5.90
C VAL A 89 1.63 5.59 5.93
N VAL A 90 1.04 5.41 4.76
CA VAL A 90 -0.34 4.93 4.63
C VAL A 90 -0.31 3.60 3.93
N VAL A 91 -0.86 2.58 4.58
CA VAL A 91 -0.87 1.20 4.08
C VAL A 91 -2.24 0.54 4.28
N GLU A 92 -2.52 -0.51 3.56
CA GLU A 92 -3.69 -1.34 3.80
C GLU A 92 -3.51 -2.18 5.07
N LEU A 93 -4.56 -2.27 5.89
CA LEU A 93 -4.52 -2.99 7.17
C LEU A 93 -4.18 -4.47 7.00
N ASP A 94 -4.73 -5.13 5.98
CA ASP A 94 -4.46 -6.55 5.73
C ASP A 94 -2.99 -6.78 5.39
N ARG A 95 -2.41 -5.91 4.55
CA ARG A 95 -0.98 -5.97 4.22
C ARG A 95 -0.09 -5.65 5.41
N LEU A 96 -0.52 -4.70 6.26
CA LEU A 96 0.17 -4.42 7.51
C LEU A 96 0.21 -5.66 8.42
N ASN A 97 -0.93 -6.36 8.54
CA ASN A 97 -1.03 -7.56 9.36
C ASN A 97 -0.15 -8.70 8.80
N ASP A 98 -0.10 -8.88 7.48
CA ASP A 98 0.81 -9.84 6.84
C ASP A 98 2.29 -9.54 7.15
N ILE A 99 2.68 -8.26 7.10
CA ILE A 99 4.05 -7.84 7.42
C ILE A 99 4.34 -8.05 8.91
N ARG A 100 3.41 -7.71 9.80
CA ARG A 100 3.56 -7.90 11.25
C ARG A 100 3.79 -9.36 11.63
N LEU A 101 3.12 -10.28 10.96
CA LEU A 101 3.30 -11.72 11.19
C LEU A 101 4.65 -12.23 10.69
N LYS A 102 5.14 -11.70 9.56
CA LYS A 102 6.39 -12.16 8.94
C LYS A 102 7.65 -11.49 9.50
N TYR A 103 7.53 -10.26 9.99
CA TYR A 103 8.65 -9.42 10.39
C TYR A 103 8.40 -8.78 11.76
N PRO A 104 8.66 -9.51 12.87
CA PRO A 104 8.43 -9.02 14.24
C PRO A 104 9.15 -7.71 14.53
N ASP A 105 10.39 -7.54 14.05
CA ASP A 105 11.21 -6.34 14.26
C ASP A 105 10.52 -5.07 13.73
N ILE A 106 9.82 -5.18 12.59
CA ILE A 106 9.01 -4.07 12.08
C ILE A 106 7.80 -3.86 12.99
N SER A 107 7.12 -4.96 13.36
CA SER A 107 5.90 -4.92 14.17
C SER A 107 6.08 -4.18 15.50
N GLU A 108 7.19 -4.42 16.18
CA GLU A 108 7.51 -3.83 17.50
C GLU A 108 7.80 -2.33 17.42
N ASN A 109 8.22 -1.85 16.26
CA ASN A 109 8.65 -0.47 16.08
C ASN A 109 7.59 0.47 15.49
N ILE A 110 6.38 -0.04 15.19
CA ILE A 110 5.33 0.73 14.54
C ILE A 110 4.01 0.68 15.33
N SER A 111 3.21 1.73 15.18
CA SER A 111 1.84 1.82 15.71
C SER A 111 0.88 2.34 14.65
N ILE A 112 -0.37 1.91 14.72
CA ILE A 112 -1.46 2.49 13.93
C ILE A 112 -1.85 3.81 14.60
N ALA A 113 -1.58 4.91 13.92
CA ALA A 113 -1.89 6.25 14.41
C ALA A 113 -3.31 6.70 14.04
N ALA A 114 -3.88 6.17 12.97
CA ALA A 114 -5.27 6.44 12.61
C ALA A 114 -5.79 5.44 11.57
N VAL A 115 -7.11 5.26 11.56
CA VAL A 115 -7.82 4.53 10.51
C VAL A 115 -8.42 5.54 9.54
N LEU A 116 -8.16 5.36 8.25
CA LEU A 116 -8.83 6.09 7.18
C LEU A 116 -10.15 5.39 6.85
N LYS A 117 -11.14 6.18 6.40
CA LYS A 117 -12.41 5.57 5.95
C LYS A 117 -12.12 4.54 4.87
N ALA A 118 -12.80 3.41 4.94
CA ALA A 118 -12.75 2.38 3.91
C ALA A 118 -13.04 2.98 2.53
N GLY A 119 -12.30 2.53 1.52
CA GLY A 119 -12.58 2.85 0.13
C GLY A 119 -13.88 2.21 -0.38
N ASN A 120 -14.17 2.37 -1.66
CA ASN A 120 -15.29 1.69 -2.31
C ASN A 120 -15.11 0.16 -2.19
N PRO A 121 -16.10 -0.57 -1.65
CA PRO A 121 -15.97 -2.00 -1.37
C PRO A 121 -15.99 -2.91 -2.61
N GLY A 122 -16.07 -2.37 -3.81
CA GLY A 122 -16.16 -3.17 -5.03
C GLY A 122 -14.80 -3.61 -5.58
N ASN A 123 -14.82 -4.73 -6.29
CA ASN A 123 -13.68 -5.24 -7.08
C ASN A 123 -13.98 -5.19 -8.57
N VAL A 124 -12.95 -5.18 -9.38
CA VAL A 124 -13.04 -5.16 -10.84
C VAL A 124 -12.31 -6.37 -11.39
N LEU A 125 -13.03 -7.20 -12.15
CA LEU A 125 -12.43 -8.26 -12.96
C LEU A 125 -11.98 -7.65 -14.28
N ILE A 126 -10.71 -7.78 -14.61
CA ILE A 126 -10.10 -7.29 -15.84
C ILE A 126 -9.56 -8.47 -16.62
N THR A 127 -9.89 -8.55 -17.91
CA THR A 127 -9.46 -9.64 -18.81
C THR A 127 -9.06 -9.10 -20.17
N ARG A 128 -8.30 -9.87 -20.95
CA ARG A 128 -7.98 -9.51 -22.34
C ARG A 128 -9.24 -9.57 -23.22
N LYS A 129 -10.06 -10.61 -23.05
CA LYS A 129 -11.38 -10.77 -23.69
C LYS A 129 -12.34 -11.32 -22.66
N PHE A 130 -13.59 -10.90 -22.73
CA PHE A 130 -14.61 -11.43 -21.81
C PHE A 130 -14.98 -12.86 -22.23
N GLU A 131 -14.53 -13.84 -21.46
CA GLU A 131 -14.89 -15.24 -21.65
C GLU A 131 -16.00 -15.62 -20.67
N LYS A 132 -16.98 -16.41 -21.13
CA LYS A 132 -18.11 -16.85 -20.29
C LYS A 132 -17.71 -17.93 -19.27
N LYS A 133 -16.56 -18.61 -19.46
CA LYS A 133 -16.09 -19.69 -18.60
C LYS A 133 -14.60 -19.48 -18.31
N PHE A 134 -14.27 -19.44 -17.04
CA PHE A 134 -12.90 -19.30 -16.53
C PHE A 134 -12.31 -20.63 -16.02
N GLY A 135 -12.75 -21.78 -16.55
CA GLY A 135 -12.21 -23.09 -16.16
C GLY A 135 -10.69 -23.14 -16.34
N HIS A 136 -9.95 -23.37 -15.24
CA HIS A 136 -8.48 -23.41 -15.18
C HIS A 136 -7.76 -22.08 -15.51
N ALA A 137 -8.46 -20.97 -15.60
CA ALA A 137 -7.85 -19.66 -15.80
C ALA A 137 -7.07 -19.23 -14.54
N VAL A 138 -5.94 -18.57 -14.76
CA VAL A 138 -5.12 -18.00 -13.68
C VAL A 138 -5.48 -16.53 -13.50
N ALA A 139 -5.97 -16.18 -12.29
CA ALA A 139 -6.27 -14.81 -11.90
C ALA A 139 -5.28 -14.31 -10.85
N LEU A 140 -4.80 -13.08 -11.02
CA LEU A 140 -4.05 -12.37 -9.97
C LEU A 140 -5.01 -11.45 -9.21
N CYS A 141 -4.94 -11.54 -7.88
CA CYS A 141 -5.79 -10.79 -6.97
C CYS A 141 -4.93 -9.89 -6.08
N ASP A 142 -5.38 -8.68 -5.80
CA ASP A 142 -4.63 -7.71 -5.00
C ASP A 142 -4.81 -7.88 -3.48
N SER A 143 -5.69 -8.78 -3.06
CA SER A 143 -5.90 -9.12 -1.65
C SER A 143 -6.37 -10.56 -1.49
N ILE A 144 -6.16 -11.14 -0.29
CA ILE A 144 -6.67 -12.48 0.04
C ILE A 144 -8.20 -12.50 0.02
N GLN A 145 -8.84 -11.40 0.36
CA GLN A 145 -10.30 -11.27 0.29
C GLN A 145 -10.79 -11.31 -1.17
N ALA A 146 -10.08 -10.65 -2.08
CA ALA A 146 -10.35 -10.73 -3.51
C ALA A 146 -10.21 -12.17 -4.03
N VAL A 147 -9.19 -12.92 -3.57
CA VAL A 147 -9.04 -14.35 -3.87
C VAL A 147 -10.30 -15.11 -3.48
N ARG A 148 -10.72 -15.04 -2.22
CA ARG A 148 -11.91 -15.74 -1.70
C ARG A 148 -13.19 -15.35 -2.44
N GLN A 149 -13.35 -14.08 -2.73
CA GLN A 149 -14.51 -13.58 -3.47
C GLN A 149 -14.53 -14.16 -4.89
N LEU A 150 -13.41 -14.13 -5.60
CA LEU A 150 -13.36 -14.60 -6.98
C LEU A 150 -13.59 -16.11 -7.07
N GLU A 151 -12.99 -16.89 -6.15
CA GLU A 151 -13.23 -18.34 -6.02
C GLU A 151 -14.69 -18.69 -5.72
N SER A 152 -15.42 -17.82 -4.99
CA SER A 152 -16.85 -18.01 -4.73
C SER A 152 -17.74 -17.70 -5.92
N ILE A 153 -17.24 -16.94 -6.91
CA ILE A 153 -17.99 -16.51 -8.10
C ILE A 153 -17.76 -17.47 -9.28
N PHE A 154 -16.56 -18.02 -9.41
CA PHE A 154 -16.16 -18.82 -10.57
C PHE A 154 -15.54 -20.15 -10.13
N ASP A 155 -16.20 -21.25 -10.52
CA ASP A 155 -15.66 -22.59 -10.31
C ASP A 155 -14.44 -22.85 -11.19
N GLY A 156 -13.39 -23.47 -10.59
CA GLY A 156 -12.21 -23.93 -11.31
C GLY A 156 -11.22 -22.84 -11.70
N ILE A 157 -11.42 -21.59 -11.27
CA ILE A 157 -10.41 -20.54 -11.43
C ILE A 157 -9.27 -20.72 -10.42
N VAL A 158 -8.04 -20.49 -10.85
CA VAL A 158 -6.85 -20.54 -9.99
C VAL A 158 -6.48 -19.13 -9.59
N CYS A 159 -6.81 -18.73 -8.36
CA CYS A 159 -6.52 -17.41 -7.84
C CYS A 159 -5.15 -17.37 -7.16
N LYS A 160 -4.36 -16.33 -7.46
CA LYS A 160 -3.07 -16.07 -6.82
C LYS A 160 -3.06 -14.66 -6.26
N TYR A 161 -2.74 -14.54 -4.98
CA TYR A 161 -2.46 -13.24 -4.39
C TYR A 161 -1.19 -12.65 -5.02
N ASN A 162 -1.27 -11.38 -5.41
CA ASN A 162 -0.16 -10.64 -5.97
C ASN A 162 -0.25 -9.17 -5.53
N ASP A 163 0.79 -8.65 -4.89
CA ASP A 163 0.86 -7.30 -4.35
C ASP A 163 1.71 -6.33 -5.18
N ASP A 164 2.08 -6.74 -6.38
CA ASP A 164 2.77 -5.86 -7.32
C ASP A 164 1.96 -4.59 -7.63
N ASP A 165 2.65 -3.59 -8.14
CA ASP A 165 2.04 -2.39 -8.69
C ASP A 165 0.98 -2.74 -9.76
N THR A 166 -0.12 -1.99 -9.76
CA THR A 166 -1.27 -2.24 -10.66
C THR A 166 -0.86 -2.20 -12.14
N VAL A 167 0.05 -1.32 -12.52
CA VAL A 167 0.53 -1.22 -13.90
C VAL A 167 1.30 -2.48 -14.29
N LYS A 168 2.19 -2.98 -13.42
CA LYS A 168 2.91 -4.24 -13.63
C LYS A 168 1.96 -5.44 -13.77
N GLN A 169 0.90 -5.49 -12.96
CA GLN A 169 -0.11 -6.54 -13.06
C GLN A 169 -0.86 -6.47 -14.42
N ILE A 170 -1.23 -5.28 -14.86
CA ILE A 170 -1.87 -5.07 -16.17
C ILE A 170 -0.95 -5.47 -17.31
N GLU A 171 0.33 -5.17 -17.23
CA GLU A 171 1.32 -5.61 -18.22
C GLU A 171 1.42 -7.14 -18.29
N ARG A 172 1.44 -7.84 -17.14
CA ARG A 172 1.40 -9.32 -17.10
C ARG A 172 0.16 -9.88 -17.78
N LEU A 173 -1.01 -9.27 -17.53
CA LEU A 173 -2.25 -9.67 -18.20
C LEU A 173 -2.13 -9.50 -19.73
N LYS A 174 -1.63 -8.35 -20.20
CA LYS A 174 -1.42 -8.08 -21.63
C LYS A 174 -0.44 -9.06 -22.28
N GLN A 175 0.61 -9.44 -21.55
CA GLN A 175 1.62 -10.42 -21.99
C GLN A 175 1.15 -11.89 -21.91
N GLY A 176 -0.05 -12.15 -21.37
CA GLY A 176 -0.58 -13.51 -21.23
C GLY A 176 0.04 -14.32 -20.10
N GLN A 177 0.70 -13.68 -19.14
CA GLN A 177 1.24 -14.34 -17.93
C GLN A 177 0.15 -14.69 -16.90
N CYS A 178 -1.03 -14.11 -17.04
CA CYS A 178 -2.26 -14.49 -16.38
C CYS A 178 -3.45 -14.25 -17.31
N ASP A 179 -4.62 -14.80 -16.96
CA ASP A 179 -5.83 -14.69 -17.77
C ASP A 179 -6.77 -13.59 -17.28
N ALA A 180 -6.68 -13.27 -15.99
CA ALA A 180 -7.50 -12.25 -15.36
C ALA A 180 -6.76 -11.52 -14.25
N LEU A 181 -7.21 -10.30 -13.94
CA LEU A 181 -6.90 -9.56 -12.70
C LEU A 181 -8.19 -9.32 -11.95
N PHE A 182 -8.17 -9.45 -10.63
CA PHE A 182 -9.28 -9.08 -9.78
C PHE A 182 -8.79 -8.11 -8.71
N LEU A 183 -9.03 -6.84 -8.96
CA LEU A 183 -8.42 -5.72 -8.25
C LEU A 183 -9.49 -4.87 -7.58
N SER A 184 -9.14 -4.22 -6.48
CA SER A 184 -10.02 -3.24 -5.85
C SER A 184 -10.36 -2.09 -6.82
N THR A 185 -11.59 -1.64 -6.78
CA THR A 185 -12.07 -0.51 -7.60
C THR A 185 -11.21 0.74 -7.41
N ASP A 186 -10.70 0.96 -6.20
CA ASP A 186 -9.85 2.11 -5.91
C ASP A 186 -8.51 2.07 -6.66
N ARG A 187 -7.91 0.88 -6.81
CA ARG A 187 -6.69 0.69 -7.61
C ARG A 187 -6.94 0.99 -9.09
N VAL A 188 -8.05 0.49 -9.60
CA VAL A 188 -8.40 0.69 -11.01
C VAL A 188 -8.72 2.15 -11.31
N LYS A 189 -9.42 2.87 -10.41
CA LYS A 189 -9.75 4.29 -10.58
C LYS A 189 -8.54 5.22 -10.62
N VAL A 190 -7.47 4.89 -9.92
CA VAL A 190 -6.24 5.72 -9.91
C VAL A 190 -5.26 5.33 -11.02
N THR A 191 -5.52 4.22 -11.72
CA THR A 191 -4.72 3.79 -12.87
C THR A 191 -5.11 4.61 -14.09
N GLN A 192 -4.12 5.07 -14.85
CA GLN A 192 -4.38 5.84 -16.07
C GLN A 192 -5.13 5.00 -17.10
N SER A 193 -6.13 5.59 -17.74
CA SER A 193 -7.02 4.90 -18.69
C SER A 193 -6.27 4.24 -19.86
N GLU A 194 -5.11 4.77 -20.26
CA GLU A 194 -4.26 4.21 -21.31
C GLU A 194 -3.72 2.81 -20.96
N HIS A 195 -3.43 2.53 -19.69
CA HIS A 195 -2.99 1.21 -19.26
C HIS A 195 -4.08 0.14 -19.40
N ILE A 196 -5.35 0.53 -19.23
CA ILE A 196 -6.51 -0.38 -19.29
C ILE A 196 -7.08 -0.46 -20.70
N ARG A 197 -6.63 0.39 -21.62
CA ARG A 197 -7.14 0.44 -22.98
C ARG A 197 -7.00 -0.91 -23.69
N GLY A 198 -8.10 -1.36 -24.31
CA GLY A 198 -8.18 -2.63 -25.03
C GLY A 198 -8.43 -3.86 -24.15
N LEU A 199 -8.61 -3.68 -22.85
CA LEU A 199 -9.00 -4.73 -21.92
C LEU A 199 -10.51 -4.68 -21.65
N SER A 200 -11.10 -5.83 -21.33
CA SER A 200 -12.48 -5.95 -20.88
C SER A 200 -12.51 -5.89 -19.35
N TYR A 201 -13.52 -5.22 -18.76
CA TYR A 201 -13.64 -5.16 -17.31
C TYR A 201 -15.11 -5.26 -16.86
N LYS A 202 -15.31 -5.87 -15.70
CA LYS A 202 -16.62 -6.00 -15.06
C LYS A 202 -16.49 -5.69 -13.57
N TYR A 203 -17.38 -4.83 -13.08
CA TYR A 203 -17.46 -4.48 -11.66
C TYR A 203 -18.24 -5.53 -10.88
N TYR A 204 -17.74 -5.84 -9.69
CA TYR A 204 -18.38 -6.68 -8.70
C TYR A 204 -18.52 -5.88 -7.42
N GLU A 205 -19.75 -5.69 -6.97
CA GLU A 205 -20.04 -5.07 -5.70
C GLU A 205 -19.63 -6.03 -4.57
N GLY A 206 -19.08 -5.50 -3.49
CA GLY A 206 -18.90 -6.29 -2.27
C GLY A 206 -20.27 -6.72 -1.76
N SER A 207 -20.42 -7.96 -1.29
CA SER A 207 -21.70 -8.40 -0.73
C SER A 207 -22.06 -7.52 0.48
N GLU A 208 -23.20 -6.87 0.45
CA GLU A 208 -23.72 -6.02 1.55
C GLU A 208 -23.85 -6.79 2.88
N LYS A 209 -23.89 -8.13 2.83
CA LYS A 209 -24.04 -8.98 4.02
C LYS A 209 -22.80 -9.05 4.90
N ASP A 210 -21.63 -8.69 4.38
CA ASP A 210 -20.38 -8.67 5.16
C ASP A 210 -19.86 -7.23 5.27
N THR A 211 -20.44 -6.46 6.17
CA THR A 211 -20.03 -5.07 6.45
C THR A 211 -18.60 -4.94 6.98
N SER A 212 -17.96 -6.05 7.34
CA SER A 212 -16.58 -6.14 7.79
C SER A 212 -15.62 -6.76 6.76
N GLN A 213 -16.11 -7.56 5.82
CA GLN A 213 -15.30 -8.30 4.85
C GLN A 213 -15.43 -7.65 3.46
N GLY A 214 -14.39 -7.01 2.99
CA GLY A 214 -14.34 -6.51 1.60
C GLY A 214 -14.09 -5.02 1.43
N LYS A 215 -13.97 -4.26 2.52
CA LYS A 215 -13.53 -2.87 2.43
C LYS A 215 -12.03 -2.82 2.73
N ALA A 216 -11.23 -2.45 1.74
CA ALA A 216 -9.83 -2.16 1.99
C ALA A 216 -9.73 -1.06 3.06
N VAL A 217 -9.35 -1.45 4.26
CA VAL A 217 -9.15 -0.51 5.38
C VAL A 217 -7.73 0.03 5.25
N TRP A 218 -7.62 1.33 5.07
CA TRP A 218 -6.34 2.01 5.05
C TRP A 218 -6.03 2.60 6.41
N VAL A 219 -4.78 2.45 6.84
CA VAL A 219 -4.32 2.95 8.13
C VAL A 219 -3.11 3.85 7.95
N ILE A 220 -3.03 4.87 8.79
CA ILE A 220 -1.83 5.68 8.94
C ILE A 220 -0.97 5.00 9.99
N VAL A 221 0.26 4.68 9.63
CA VAL A 221 1.23 4.03 10.50
C VAL A 221 2.35 5.01 10.82
N ALA A 222 2.72 5.10 12.07
CA ALA A 222 3.85 5.88 12.59
C ALA A 222 4.76 4.99 13.42
N ARG A 223 5.97 5.47 13.74
CA ARG A 223 6.77 4.83 14.77
C ARG A 223 6.07 4.92 16.13
N TYR A 224 6.19 3.86 16.93
CA TYR A 224 5.55 3.76 18.24
C TYR A 224 6.01 4.86 19.21
N ASP A 225 7.25 5.37 19.07
CA ASP A 225 7.81 6.42 19.91
C ASP A 225 7.48 7.86 19.45
N ASN A 226 6.84 8.01 18.30
CA ASN A 226 6.38 9.32 17.79
C ASN A 226 5.00 9.70 18.35
N LYS A 227 4.91 9.72 19.69
CA LYS A 227 3.66 9.98 20.44
C LYS A 227 2.99 11.28 20.03
N GLY A 228 3.76 12.36 19.84
CA GLY A 228 3.18 13.66 19.47
C GLY A 228 2.43 13.64 18.13
N LEU A 229 2.91 12.89 17.15
CA LEU A 229 2.23 12.77 15.86
C LEU A 229 1.05 11.79 15.93
N ILE A 230 1.18 10.72 16.74
CA ILE A 230 0.09 9.77 17.00
C ILE A 230 -1.07 10.48 17.68
N ASP A 231 -0.84 11.22 18.74
CA ASP A 231 -1.87 11.98 19.48
C ASP A 231 -2.62 12.99 18.60
N ILE A 232 -1.90 13.60 17.63
CA ILE A 232 -2.51 14.50 16.64
C ILE A 232 -3.47 13.74 15.72
N LEU A 233 -3.13 12.54 15.33
CA LEU A 233 -3.87 11.75 14.36
C LEU A 233 -5.03 10.97 14.96
N GLU A 234 -4.95 10.57 16.23
CA GLU A 234 -6.00 9.85 16.95
C GLU A 234 -7.20 10.75 17.30
N LYS A 235 -6.96 12.00 17.69
CA LYS A 235 -8.01 13.01 18.00
C LYS A 235 -8.77 13.43 16.73
#